data_cb3be1053458d338567243a6edb53a8b
#
_entry.id   cb3be1053458d338567243a6edb53a8b
#
_cell.length_a   1.000
_cell.length_b   1.000
_cell.length_c   1.000
_cell.angle_alpha   90.00
_cell.angle_beta   90.00
_cell.angle_gamma   90.00
#
_symmetry.space_group_name_H-M   'P 1'
#
loop_
_entity.id
_entity.type
_entity.pdbx_description
1 polymer ?
#
loop_
_entity_poly.entity_id
_entity_poly.type
_entity_poly.pdbx_seq_one_letter_code
_entity_poly.pdbx_strand_id
1 'polypeptide(L)'
;AVVDMLRGAAQEAAEDVFFGQAVIIWARWFIILTGAMMTLWTATTVAEITINTLLIVILMGMNFFLHGRYLMERPANRMLLIAIGLVDLLVISGITLAWPGQVGQHSDFFVFYYPIVLAFAFVLTPRLTVAYTALALLAYGAVCLYAGADTGALDPKLLVMRMITLAAMGGLGTYYWRIQRRRRRAARGHASALDDLQARLGQAAPAE
;
A
#
# COMPACT_ATOMS: atom_id res chain seq x y z
N ALA A 1 4.96 6.17 -35.03
CA ALA A 1 5.56 5.00 -34.38
C ALA A 1 6.16 5.31 -33.00
N VAL A 2 7.20 6.20 -32.86
CA VAL A 2 7.81 6.52 -31.55
C VAL A 2 6.84 7.27 -30.62
N VAL A 3 6.10 8.24 -31.14
CA VAL A 3 5.10 9.02 -30.39
C VAL A 3 3.95 8.13 -29.93
N ASP A 4 3.49 7.20 -30.74
CA ASP A 4 2.41 6.27 -30.40
C ASP A 4 2.87 5.26 -29.35
N MET A 5 4.12 4.81 -29.42
CA MET A 5 4.72 3.95 -28.40
C MET A 5 4.87 4.67 -27.05
N LEU A 6 5.26 5.95 -27.04
CA LEU A 6 5.35 6.75 -25.83
C LEU A 6 3.97 7.04 -25.22
N ARG A 7 2.95 7.32 -26.04
CA ARG A 7 1.57 7.47 -25.59
C ARG A 7 1.03 6.18 -24.97
N GLY A 8 1.26 5.03 -25.62
CA GLY A 8 0.87 3.74 -25.06
C GLY A 8 1.52 3.45 -23.71
N ALA A 9 2.82 3.70 -23.57
CA ALA A 9 3.53 3.53 -22.31
C ALA A 9 3.03 4.47 -21.20
N ALA A 10 2.69 5.71 -21.53
CA ALA A 10 2.13 6.68 -20.58
C ALA A 10 0.72 6.27 -20.12
N GLN A 11 -0.10 5.76 -21.03
CA GLN A 11 -1.44 5.29 -20.73
C GLN A 11 -1.40 4.03 -19.85
N GLU A 12 -0.51 3.07 -20.14
CA GLU A 12 -0.27 1.92 -19.27
C GLU A 12 0.16 2.29 -17.86
N ALA A 13 1.04 3.28 -17.74
CA ALA A 13 1.49 3.77 -16.43
C ALA A 13 0.34 4.43 -15.64
N ALA A 14 -0.54 5.15 -16.32
CA ALA A 14 -1.72 5.78 -15.71
C ALA A 14 -2.74 4.74 -15.23
N GLU A 15 -3.01 3.71 -16.02
CA GLU A 15 -3.91 2.61 -15.63
C GLU A 15 -3.36 1.81 -14.44
N ASP A 16 -2.05 1.53 -14.42
CA ASP A 16 -1.41 0.83 -13.29
C ASP A 16 -1.51 1.65 -11.99
N VAL A 17 -1.35 2.98 -12.07
CA VAL A 17 -1.51 3.89 -10.92
C VAL A 17 -2.97 3.94 -10.45
N PHE A 18 -3.92 4.00 -11.39
CA PHE A 18 -5.34 4.04 -11.07
C PHE A 18 -5.81 2.78 -10.34
N PHE A 19 -5.40 1.61 -10.83
CA PHE A 19 -5.70 0.34 -10.17
C PHE A 19 -5.05 0.22 -8.80
N GLY A 20 -3.81 0.69 -8.69
CA GLY A 20 -3.09 0.74 -7.43
C GLY A 20 -3.73 1.67 -6.41
N GLN A 21 -4.28 2.80 -6.85
CA GLN A 21 -5.01 3.73 -6.00
C GLN A 21 -6.22 3.05 -5.34
N ALA A 22 -6.97 2.24 -6.08
CA ALA A 22 -8.09 1.48 -5.52
C ALA A 22 -7.64 0.53 -4.40
N VAL A 23 -6.53 -0.20 -4.60
CA VAL A 23 -5.97 -1.11 -3.59
C VAL A 23 -5.60 -0.36 -2.32
N ILE A 24 -4.94 0.80 -2.44
CA ILE A 24 -4.58 1.65 -1.28
C ILE A 24 -5.82 2.13 -0.55
N ILE A 25 -6.85 2.60 -1.26
CA ILE A 25 -8.10 3.09 -0.67
C ILE A 25 -8.77 1.99 0.17
N TRP A 26 -8.89 0.79 -0.38
CA TRP A 26 -9.51 -0.34 0.32
C TRP A 26 -8.68 -0.81 1.52
N ALA A 27 -7.36 -0.92 1.37
CA ALA A 27 -6.47 -1.26 2.47
C ALA A 27 -6.57 -0.25 3.62
N ARG A 28 -6.66 1.05 3.30
CA ARG A 28 -6.83 2.12 4.30
C ARG A 28 -8.18 2.06 4.98
N TRP A 29 -9.27 1.78 4.25
CA TRP A 29 -10.59 1.57 4.88
C TRP A 29 -10.55 0.43 5.89
N PHE A 30 -9.91 -0.68 5.52
CA PHE A 30 -9.73 -1.80 6.43
C PHE A 30 -8.95 -1.41 7.69
N ILE A 31 -7.84 -0.67 7.54
CA ILE A 31 -7.02 -0.20 8.67
C ILE A 31 -7.80 0.77 9.55
N ILE A 32 -8.52 1.73 8.96
CA ILE A 32 -9.34 2.70 9.69
C ILE A 32 -10.42 2.00 10.52
N LEU A 33 -11.13 1.05 9.89
CA LEU A 33 -12.19 0.29 10.57
C LEU A 33 -11.62 -0.55 11.72
N THR A 34 -10.54 -1.31 11.46
CA THR A 34 -9.90 -2.14 12.48
C THR A 34 -9.29 -1.29 13.59
N GLY A 35 -8.66 -0.15 13.25
CA GLY A 35 -8.13 0.80 14.20
C GLY A 35 -9.22 1.41 15.09
N ALA A 36 -10.39 1.74 14.52
CA ALA A 36 -11.55 2.20 15.29
C ALA A 36 -12.05 1.13 16.26
N MET A 37 -12.18 -0.11 15.81
CA MET A 37 -12.57 -1.22 16.68
C MET A 37 -11.54 -1.45 17.80
N MET A 38 -10.25 -1.45 17.48
CA MET A 38 -9.20 -1.61 18.51
C MET A 38 -9.23 -0.46 19.52
N THR A 39 -9.43 0.77 19.07
CA THR A 39 -9.57 1.93 19.97
C THR A 39 -10.73 1.75 20.94
N LEU A 40 -11.90 1.36 20.46
CA LEU A 40 -13.07 1.11 21.31
C LEU A 40 -12.86 -0.04 22.30
N TRP A 41 -12.04 -1.02 21.94
CA TRP A 41 -11.79 -2.19 22.77
C TRP A 41 -10.69 -1.95 23.83
N THR A 42 -9.67 -1.15 23.51
CA THR A 42 -8.47 -1.02 24.35
C THR A 42 -8.37 0.31 25.09
N ALA A 43 -9.08 1.36 24.65
CA ALA A 43 -9.01 2.67 25.30
C ALA A 43 -9.66 2.64 26.69
N THR A 44 -8.92 3.08 27.68
CA THR A 44 -9.36 3.09 29.08
C THR A 44 -9.72 4.49 29.59
N THR A 45 -9.24 5.54 28.90
CA THR A 45 -9.46 6.93 29.29
C THR A 45 -10.15 7.73 28.18
N VAL A 46 -10.89 8.77 28.57
CA VAL A 46 -11.55 9.70 27.63
C VAL A 46 -10.51 10.41 26.75
N ALA A 47 -9.34 10.73 27.30
CA ALA A 47 -8.28 11.38 26.54
C ALA A 47 -7.75 10.47 25.41
N GLU A 48 -7.54 9.17 25.66
CA GLU A 48 -7.14 8.19 24.67
C GLU A 48 -8.18 8.06 23.56
N ILE A 49 -9.46 7.94 23.93
CA ILE A 49 -10.57 7.87 22.95
C ILE A 49 -10.55 9.13 22.07
N THR A 50 -10.38 10.31 22.67
CA THR A 50 -10.41 11.58 21.94
C THR A 50 -9.25 11.68 20.94
N ILE A 51 -8.02 11.39 21.36
CA ILE A 51 -6.83 11.45 20.51
C ILE A 51 -6.94 10.45 19.36
N ASN A 52 -7.32 9.21 19.66
CA ASN A 52 -7.43 8.15 18.66
C ASN A 52 -8.57 8.41 17.67
N THR A 53 -9.70 8.92 18.16
CA THR A 53 -10.80 9.34 17.28
C THR A 53 -10.37 10.47 16.36
N LEU A 54 -9.60 11.44 16.85
CA LEU A 54 -9.07 12.52 16.02
C LEU A 54 -8.14 11.98 14.91
N LEU A 55 -7.22 11.06 15.25
CA LEU A 55 -6.33 10.42 14.27
C LEU A 55 -7.13 9.64 13.23
N ILE A 56 -8.14 8.88 13.66
CA ILE A 56 -9.02 8.12 12.76
C ILE A 56 -9.76 9.07 11.81
N VAL A 57 -10.30 10.18 12.31
CA VAL A 57 -11.00 11.18 11.49
C VAL A 57 -10.07 11.81 10.46
N ILE A 58 -8.82 12.12 10.83
CA ILE A 58 -7.81 12.63 9.90
C ILE A 58 -7.50 11.60 8.80
N LEU A 59 -7.25 10.34 9.18
CA LEU A 59 -6.99 9.26 8.22
C LEU A 59 -8.20 9.01 7.30
N MET A 60 -9.42 9.09 7.86
CA MET A 60 -10.66 8.97 7.11
C MET A 60 -10.81 10.12 6.11
N GLY A 61 -10.55 11.36 6.50
CA GLY A 61 -10.58 12.54 5.62
C GLY A 61 -9.59 12.41 4.45
N MET A 62 -8.36 11.98 4.73
CA MET A 62 -7.36 11.69 3.69
C MET A 62 -7.84 10.57 2.74
N ASN A 63 -8.48 9.54 3.29
CA ASN A 63 -8.98 8.44 2.47
C ASN A 63 -10.18 8.84 1.62
N PHE A 64 -11.08 9.67 2.13
CA PHE A 64 -12.18 10.28 1.36
C PHE A 64 -11.66 11.16 0.22
N PHE A 65 -10.59 11.93 0.47
CA PHE A 65 -9.94 12.72 -0.59
C PHE A 65 -9.41 11.83 -1.72
N LEU A 66 -8.72 10.73 -1.39
CA LEU A 66 -8.26 9.76 -2.38
C LEU A 66 -9.42 9.08 -3.11
N HIS A 67 -10.46 8.71 -2.37
CA HIS A 67 -11.65 8.06 -2.92
C HIS A 67 -12.41 9.00 -3.87
N GLY A 68 -12.57 10.27 -3.51
CA GLY A 68 -13.17 11.29 -4.36
C GLY A 68 -12.39 11.49 -5.67
N ARG A 69 -11.05 11.53 -5.61
CA ARG A 69 -10.22 11.57 -6.82
C ARG A 69 -10.39 10.33 -7.70
N TYR A 70 -10.50 9.16 -7.07
CA TYR A 70 -10.74 7.91 -7.78
C TYR A 70 -12.08 7.92 -8.52
N LEU A 71 -13.17 8.36 -7.85
CA LEU A 71 -14.51 8.47 -8.45
C LEU A 71 -14.59 9.50 -9.58
N MET A 72 -13.75 10.56 -9.52
CA MET A 72 -13.64 11.57 -10.59
C MET A 72 -12.74 11.10 -11.74
N GLU A 73 -12.30 9.84 -11.77
CA GLU A 73 -11.38 9.28 -12.76
C GLU A 73 -10.06 10.09 -12.89
N ARG A 74 -9.67 10.80 -11.82
CA ARG A 74 -8.43 11.56 -11.76
C ARG A 74 -7.37 10.76 -11.00
N PRO A 75 -6.42 10.10 -11.70
CA PRO A 75 -5.40 9.33 -11.02
C PRO A 75 -4.61 10.22 -10.06
N ALA A 76 -4.33 9.68 -8.88
CA ALA A 76 -3.46 10.36 -7.93
C ALA A 76 -2.04 10.41 -8.49
N ASN A 77 -1.36 11.54 -8.30
CA ASN A 77 0.05 11.63 -8.64
C ASN A 77 0.83 10.62 -7.77
N ARG A 78 1.82 9.97 -8.37
CA ARG A 78 2.70 9.01 -7.68
C ARG A 78 3.34 9.59 -6.42
N MET A 79 3.73 10.87 -6.46
CA MET A 79 4.28 11.58 -5.30
C MET A 79 3.26 11.69 -4.17
N LEU A 80 1.99 11.94 -4.49
CA LEU A 80 0.91 11.98 -3.51
C LEU A 80 0.72 10.61 -2.84
N LEU A 81 0.76 9.52 -3.60
CA LEU A 81 0.65 8.17 -3.04
C LEU A 81 1.81 7.84 -2.11
N ILE A 82 3.04 8.20 -2.49
CA ILE A 82 4.22 8.03 -1.63
C ILE A 82 4.07 8.85 -0.34
N ALA A 83 3.67 10.13 -0.45
CA ALA A 83 3.48 10.99 0.70
C ALA A 83 2.43 10.42 1.68
N ILE A 84 1.31 9.92 1.16
CA ILE A 84 0.27 9.27 1.96
C ILE A 84 0.82 8.02 2.66
N GLY A 85 1.60 7.20 1.95
CA GLY A 85 2.24 6.02 2.54
C GLY A 85 3.22 6.36 3.65
N LEU A 86 3.96 7.45 3.52
CA LEU A 86 4.85 7.94 4.57
C LEU A 86 4.06 8.42 5.78
N VAL A 87 2.96 9.14 5.57
CA VAL A 87 2.07 9.57 6.67
C VAL A 87 1.47 8.35 7.38
N ASP A 88 1.00 7.34 6.65
CA ASP A 88 0.48 6.12 7.25
C ASP A 88 1.54 5.40 8.09
N LEU A 89 2.76 5.30 7.57
CA LEU A 89 3.88 4.69 8.30
C LEU A 89 4.21 5.46 9.57
N LEU A 90 4.23 6.80 9.52
CA LEU A 90 4.46 7.66 10.68
C LEU A 90 3.35 7.51 11.72
N VAL A 91 2.09 7.50 11.30
CA VAL A 91 0.94 7.33 12.21
C VAL A 91 1.00 5.99 12.91
N ILE A 92 1.24 4.89 12.18
CA ILE A 92 1.33 3.55 12.78
C ILE A 92 2.53 3.45 13.72
N SER A 93 3.68 3.98 13.32
CA SER A 93 4.87 4.01 14.18
C SER A 93 4.62 4.81 15.45
N GLY A 94 3.94 5.96 15.33
CA GLY A 94 3.56 6.79 16.47
C GLY A 94 2.60 6.08 17.43
N ILE A 95 1.57 5.41 16.90
CA ILE A 95 0.64 4.62 17.72
C ILE A 95 1.38 3.47 18.40
N THR A 96 2.22 2.73 17.67
CA THR A 96 3.01 1.62 18.21
C THR A 96 3.97 2.06 19.32
N LEU A 97 4.45 3.31 19.25
CA LEU A 97 5.35 3.89 20.25
C LEU A 97 4.62 4.45 21.46
N ALA A 98 3.48 5.09 21.25
CA ALA A 98 2.82 5.92 22.26
C ALA A 98 1.59 5.28 22.92
N TRP A 99 1.19 4.05 22.52
CA TRP A 99 -0.02 3.44 23.08
C TRP A 99 0.21 2.99 24.52
N PRO A 100 -0.61 3.46 25.49
CA PRO A 100 -0.45 3.12 26.89
C PRO A 100 -0.55 1.59 27.13
N GLY A 101 0.43 1.04 27.84
CA GLY A 101 0.47 -0.37 28.22
C GLY A 101 0.88 -1.35 27.09
N GLN A 102 1.00 -0.91 25.84
CA GLN A 102 1.36 -1.74 24.70
C GLN A 102 2.35 -1.03 23.77
N VAL A 103 3.57 -0.83 24.26
CA VAL A 103 4.60 -0.05 23.56
C VAL A 103 5.57 -0.96 22.80
N GLY A 104 5.95 -0.55 21.59
CA GLY A 104 6.97 -1.22 20.79
C GLY A 104 6.61 -2.66 20.41
N GLN A 105 7.39 -3.62 20.89
CA GLN A 105 7.17 -5.06 20.62
C GLN A 105 5.87 -5.61 21.21
N HIS A 106 5.36 -5.03 22.29
CA HIS A 106 4.14 -5.49 22.93
C HIS A 106 2.88 -4.87 22.31
N SER A 107 3.06 -3.98 21.31
CA SER A 107 1.94 -3.34 20.63
C SER A 107 1.27 -4.29 19.64
N ASP A 108 -0.05 -4.45 19.78
CA ASP A 108 -0.88 -5.18 18.81
C ASP A 108 -1.04 -4.39 17.50
N PHE A 109 -0.81 -3.08 17.53
CA PHE A 109 -0.86 -2.21 16.35
C PHE A 109 0.23 -2.51 15.31
N PHE A 110 1.23 -3.30 15.65
CA PHE A 110 2.20 -3.84 14.71
C PHE A 110 1.53 -4.50 13.48
N VAL A 111 0.39 -5.11 13.64
CA VAL A 111 -0.33 -5.80 12.56
C VAL A 111 -0.67 -4.87 11.39
N PHE A 112 -0.78 -3.55 11.63
CA PHE A 112 -1.10 -2.57 10.58
C PHE A 112 0.04 -2.29 9.61
N TYR A 113 1.28 -2.61 9.97
CA TYR A 113 2.38 -2.53 9.02
C TYR A 113 2.20 -3.48 7.82
N TYR A 114 1.58 -4.64 8.01
CA TYR A 114 1.39 -5.62 6.95
C TYR A 114 0.51 -5.14 5.80
N PRO A 115 -0.73 -4.71 6.01
CA PRO A 115 -1.59 -4.26 4.92
C PRO A 115 -1.06 -3.01 4.23
N ILE A 116 -0.35 -2.12 4.94
CA ILE A 116 0.26 -0.95 4.33
C ILE A 116 1.42 -1.36 3.42
N VAL A 117 2.37 -2.14 3.90
CA VAL A 117 3.49 -2.60 3.08
C VAL A 117 2.99 -3.38 1.87
N LEU A 118 1.99 -4.24 2.06
CA LEU A 118 1.38 -5.01 0.98
C LEU A 118 0.68 -4.11 -0.05
N ALA A 119 -0.14 -3.15 0.38
CA ALA A 119 -0.85 -2.24 -0.51
C ALA A 119 0.13 -1.41 -1.37
N PHE A 120 1.18 -0.88 -0.76
CA PHE A 120 2.21 -0.14 -1.48
C PHE A 120 3.07 -1.03 -2.39
N ALA A 121 3.26 -2.30 -2.05
CA ALA A 121 3.94 -3.26 -2.92
C ALA A 121 3.17 -3.53 -4.23
N PHE A 122 1.84 -3.38 -4.24
CA PHE A 122 1.04 -3.49 -5.46
C PHE A 122 1.07 -2.24 -6.34
N VAL A 123 1.39 -1.09 -5.77
CA VAL A 123 1.31 0.21 -6.46
C VAL A 123 2.67 0.72 -6.92
N LEU A 124 3.68 0.53 -6.08
CA LEU A 124 5.00 1.05 -6.34
C LEU A 124 5.79 0.15 -7.30
N THR A 125 6.74 0.74 -8.00
CA THR A 125 7.71 -0.05 -8.76
C THR A 125 8.54 -0.92 -7.81
N PRO A 126 9.10 -2.06 -8.29
CA PRO A 126 9.87 -2.96 -7.43
C PRO A 126 10.98 -2.28 -6.61
N ARG A 127 11.66 -1.30 -7.20
CA ARG A 127 12.72 -0.54 -6.51
C ARG A 127 12.16 0.30 -5.35
N LEU A 128 11.04 0.98 -5.57
CA LEU A 128 10.37 1.77 -4.53
C LEU A 128 9.70 0.89 -3.49
N THR A 129 9.17 -0.27 -3.88
CA THR A 129 8.63 -1.24 -2.92
C THR A 129 9.70 -1.74 -1.97
N VAL A 130 10.90 -2.08 -2.48
CA VAL A 130 12.03 -2.48 -1.63
C VAL A 130 12.44 -1.33 -0.71
N ALA A 131 12.55 -0.11 -1.22
CA ALA A 131 12.89 1.06 -0.41
C ALA A 131 11.83 1.34 0.67
N TYR A 132 10.53 1.26 0.33
CA TYR A 132 9.44 1.46 1.27
C TYR A 132 9.39 0.35 2.33
N THR A 133 9.59 -0.91 1.94
CA THR A 133 9.68 -2.04 2.88
C THR A 133 10.87 -1.89 3.82
N ALA A 134 12.03 -1.49 3.31
CA ALA A 134 13.21 -1.20 4.13
C ALA A 134 12.94 -0.06 5.12
N LEU A 135 12.26 1.01 4.68
CA LEU A 135 11.86 2.10 5.56
C LEU A 135 10.90 1.65 6.65
N ALA A 136 9.91 0.81 6.31
CA ALA A 136 8.98 0.24 7.30
C ALA A 136 9.70 -0.64 8.33
N LEU A 137 10.67 -1.46 7.89
CA LEU A 137 11.52 -2.26 8.77
C LEU A 137 12.35 -1.39 9.71
N LEU A 138 12.97 -0.33 9.17
CA LEU A 138 13.75 0.61 9.98
C LEU A 138 12.88 1.36 10.98
N ALA A 139 11.71 1.84 10.57
CA ALA A 139 10.76 2.53 11.43
C ALA A 139 10.30 1.61 12.59
N TYR A 140 9.86 0.39 12.26
CA TYR A 140 9.44 -0.59 13.26
C TYR A 140 10.60 -0.98 14.19
N GLY A 141 11.79 -1.27 13.63
CA GLY A 141 12.99 -1.59 14.40
C GLY A 141 13.38 -0.47 15.37
N ALA A 142 13.37 0.79 14.89
CA ALA A 142 13.67 1.95 15.71
C ALA A 142 12.66 2.14 16.86
N VAL A 143 11.37 1.96 16.59
CA VAL A 143 10.30 2.00 17.61
C VAL A 143 10.53 0.93 18.67
N CYS A 144 10.83 -0.31 18.27
CA CYS A 144 11.06 -1.40 19.21
C CYS A 144 12.33 -1.22 20.03
N LEU A 145 13.42 -0.72 19.41
CA LEU A 145 14.67 -0.47 20.12
C LEU A 145 14.51 0.69 21.13
N TYR A 146 13.83 1.76 20.73
CA TYR A 146 13.56 2.89 21.63
C TYR A 146 12.70 2.46 22.81
N ALA A 147 11.59 1.77 22.56
CA ALA A 147 10.71 1.28 23.60
C ALA A 147 11.40 0.23 24.50
N GLY A 148 12.21 -0.64 23.92
CA GLY A 148 12.96 -1.65 24.65
C GLY A 148 14.08 -1.06 25.52
N ALA A 149 14.70 0.05 25.09
CA ALA A 149 15.68 0.77 25.91
C ALA A 149 15.04 1.44 27.13
N ASP A 150 13.80 1.92 27.00
CA ASP A 150 13.05 2.54 28.09
C ASP A 150 12.50 1.49 29.09
N THR A 151 11.98 0.39 28.59
CA THR A 151 11.30 -0.62 29.40
C THR A 151 12.21 -1.76 29.86
N GLY A 152 13.38 -1.94 29.26
CA GLY A 152 14.28 -3.09 29.46
C GLY A 152 13.72 -4.43 28.93
N ALA A 153 12.60 -4.40 28.19
CA ALA A 153 11.82 -5.58 27.81
C ALA A 153 11.96 -5.93 26.30
N LEU A 154 13.17 -5.78 25.72
CA LEU A 154 13.42 -6.16 24.34
C LEU A 154 13.60 -7.66 24.20
N ASP A 155 12.73 -8.34 23.44
CA ASP A 155 12.93 -9.71 22.98
C ASP A 155 13.50 -9.74 21.55
N PRO A 156 14.81 -10.03 21.38
CA PRO A 156 15.43 -10.06 20.06
C PRO A 156 14.83 -11.10 19.11
N LYS A 157 14.35 -12.22 19.62
CA LYS A 157 13.76 -13.30 18.80
C LYS A 157 12.43 -12.84 18.19
N LEU A 158 11.58 -12.23 19.01
CA LEU A 158 10.30 -11.68 18.55
C LEU A 158 10.52 -10.56 17.55
N LEU A 159 11.49 -9.67 17.79
CA LEU A 159 11.83 -8.58 16.87
C LEU A 159 12.25 -9.13 15.51
N VAL A 160 13.21 -10.06 15.48
CA VAL A 160 13.71 -10.65 14.23
C VAL A 160 12.58 -11.36 13.48
N MET A 161 11.75 -12.14 14.17
CA MET A 161 10.62 -12.85 13.57
C MET A 161 9.63 -11.90 12.91
N ARG A 162 9.28 -10.81 13.58
CA ARG A 162 8.37 -9.78 13.03
C ARG A 162 9.00 -9.02 11.85
N MET A 163 10.29 -8.74 11.91
CA MET A 163 11.00 -8.11 10.79
C MET A 163 11.06 -9.04 9.56
N ILE A 164 11.31 -10.33 9.75
CA ILE A 164 11.30 -11.32 8.65
C ILE A 164 9.90 -11.41 8.02
N THR A 165 8.85 -11.48 8.84
CA THR A 165 7.47 -11.54 8.32
C THR A 165 7.08 -10.28 7.57
N LEU A 166 7.47 -9.10 8.05
CA LEU A 166 7.23 -7.83 7.37
C LEU A 166 7.99 -7.74 6.03
N ALA A 167 9.26 -8.19 6.01
CA ALA A 167 10.06 -8.28 4.79
C ALA A 167 9.45 -9.26 3.78
N ALA A 168 8.94 -10.41 4.26
CA ALA A 168 8.26 -11.40 3.43
C ALA A 168 6.99 -10.83 2.78
N MET A 169 6.21 -10.01 3.50
CA MET A 169 5.03 -9.33 2.95
C MET A 169 5.40 -8.38 1.80
N GLY A 170 6.45 -7.58 1.95
CA GLY A 170 6.96 -6.73 0.88
C GLY A 170 7.46 -7.54 -0.33
N GLY A 171 8.14 -8.66 -0.07
CA GLY A 171 8.59 -9.59 -1.09
C GLY A 171 7.45 -10.25 -1.86
N LEU A 172 6.43 -10.76 -1.15
CA LEU A 172 5.24 -11.36 -1.75
C LEU A 172 4.47 -10.37 -2.63
N GLY A 173 4.25 -9.14 -2.16
CA GLY A 173 3.60 -8.11 -2.93
C GLY A 173 4.37 -7.78 -4.21
N THR A 174 5.70 -7.66 -4.12
CA THR A 174 6.58 -7.43 -5.28
C THR A 174 6.52 -8.59 -6.28
N TYR A 175 6.52 -9.82 -5.79
CA TYR A 175 6.43 -11.02 -6.62
C TYR A 175 5.08 -11.12 -7.34
N TYR A 176 3.98 -10.92 -6.61
CA TYR A 176 2.62 -10.92 -7.15
C TYR A 176 2.46 -9.85 -8.24
N TRP A 177 2.97 -8.64 -8.00
CA TRP A 177 2.94 -7.54 -8.96
C TRP A 177 3.68 -7.91 -10.28
N ARG A 178 4.84 -8.57 -10.17
CA ARG A 178 5.59 -9.06 -11.35
C ARG A 178 4.78 -10.07 -12.17
N ILE A 179 4.09 -11.00 -11.49
CA ILE A 179 3.23 -12.00 -12.17
C ILE A 179 2.07 -11.32 -12.88
N GLN A 180 1.36 -10.42 -12.19
CA GLN A 180 0.23 -9.70 -12.76
C GLN A 180 0.63 -8.87 -13.98
N ARG A 181 1.75 -8.19 -13.91
CA ARG A 181 2.27 -7.41 -15.05
C ARG A 181 2.64 -8.29 -16.25
N ARG A 182 3.21 -9.45 -16.00
CA ARG A 182 3.48 -10.43 -17.07
C ARG A 182 2.19 -10.93 -17.71
N ARG A 183 1.18 -11.28 -16.92
CA ARG A 183 -0.12 -11.74 -17.42
C ARG A 183 -0.83 -10.67 -18.26
N ARG A 184 -0.84 -9.44 -17.80
CA ARG A 184 -1.44 -8.31 -18.54
C ARG A 184 -0.73 -8.07 -19.88
N ARG A 185 0.60 -8.14 -19.93
CA ARG A 185 1.36 -8.00 -21.17
C ARG A 185 1.06 -9.13 -22.15
N ALA A 186 0.99 -10.37 -21.68
CA ALA A 186 0.64 -11.52 -22.50
C ALA A 186 -0.79 -11.37 -23.07
N ALA A 187 -1.77 -10.99 -22.24
CA ALA A 187 -3.15 -10.79 -22.69
C ALA A 187 -3.27 -9.68 -23.77
N ARG A 188 -2.51 -8.58 -23.61
CA ARG A 188 -2.47 -7.50 -24.64
C ARG A 188 -1.82 -7.98 -25.94
N GLY A 189 -0.75 -8.78 -25.87
CA GLY A 189 -0.13 -9.37 -27.04
C GLY A 189 -1.09 -10.28 -27.82
N HIS A 190 -1.95 -11.02 -27.12
CA HIS A 190 -2.99 -11.83 -27.79
C HIS A 190 -4.09 -10.96 -28.41
N ALA A 191 -4.52 -9.88 -27.73
CA ALA A 191 -5.53 -8.97 -28.26
C ALA A 191 -5.03 -8.29 -29.56
N SER A 192 -3.80 -7.76 -29.55
CA SER A 192 -3.22 -7.11 -30.75
C SER A 192 -3.03 -8.10 -31.91
N ALA A 193 -2.68 -9.36 -31.63
CA ALA A 193 -2.58 -10.40 -32.68
C ALA A 193 -3.95 -10.76 -33.28
N LEU A 194 -5.01 -10.74 -32.44
CA LEU A 194 -6.38 -10.96 -32.94
C LEU A 194 -6.86 -9.79 -33.81
N ASP A 195 -6.59 -8.55 -33.41
CA ASP A 195 -6.92 -7.35 -34.19
C ASP A 195 -6.21 -7.35 -35.54
N ASP A 196 -4.93 -7.74 -35.60
CA ASP A 196 -4.16 -7.88 -36.83
C ASP A 196 -4.75 -8.98 -37.75
N LEU A 197 -5.15 -10.11 -37.17
CA LEU A 197 -5.81 -11.17 -37.97
C LEU A 197 -7.16 -10.74 -38.54
N GLN A 198 -7.98 -10.02 -37.71
CA GLN A 198 -9.26 -9.50 -38.17
C GLN A 198 -9.09 -8.46 -39.30
N ALA A 199 -8.10 -7.58 -39.18
CA ALA A 199 -7.78 -6.58 -40.19
C ALA A 199 -7.36 -7.26 -41.53
N ARG A 200 -6.56 -8.31 -41.47
CA ARG A 200 -6.15 -9.08 -42.66
C ARG A 200 -7.32 -9.82 -43.30
N LEU A 201 -8.21 -10.40 -42.50
CA LEU A 201 -9.41 -11.09 -43.01
C LEU A 201 -10.39 -10.10 -43.66
N GLY A 202 -10.57 -8.89 -43.07
CA GLY A 202 -11.40 -7.85 -43.67
C GLY A 202 -10.85 -7.27 -44.96
N GLN A 203 -9.53 -7.30 -45.16
CA GLN A 203 -8.90 -6.91 -46.44
C GLN A 203 -8.94 -8.02 -47.51
N ALA A 204 -9.07 -9.27 -47.10
CA ALA A 204 -9.13 -10.43 -47.99
C ALA A 204 -10.56 -10.76 -48.46
N ALA A 205 -11.60 -10.12 -47.86
CA ALA A 205 -12.97 -10.29 -48.32
C ALA A 205 -13.14 -9.60 -49.70
N PRO A 206 -13.53 -10.33 -50.76
CA PRO A 206 -13.76 -9.71 -52.07
C PRO A 206 -14.89 -8.69 -51.96
N ALA A 207 -14.72 -7.53 -52.59
CA ALA A 207 -15.80 -6.58 -52.82
C ALA A 207 -16.78 -7.22 -53.84
N GLU A 208 -17.93 -7.71 -53.31
CA GLU A 208 -19.06 -8.07 -54.18
C GLU A 208 -19.79 -6.85 -54.70
#